data_a04532e22a5f86f249f95a4ecee2aa52
#
_entry.id   a04532e22a5f86f249f95a4ecee2aa52
#
_cell.length_a   1.000
_cell.length_b   1.000
_cell.length_c   1.000
_cell.angle_alpha   90.00
_cell.angle_beta   90.00
_cell.angle_gamma   90.00
#
_symmetry.space_group_name_H-M   'P 1'
#
loop_
_entity.id
_entity.type
_entity.pdbx_description
1 polymer ?
#
loop_
_entity_poly.entity_id
_entity_poly.type
_entity_poly.pdbx_seq_one_letter_code
_entity_poly.pdbx_strand_id
1 'polypeptide(L)'
;MLKGVGASAGIGIGKVICIREQNLDYSQVQYQGAEQEKARLKQAVETFCEKTQRMAEDIRQRVGQKESEILSGQVMMLSDPFMVSQMEDAIQSGSCAEAAVDTVCQMYIEMFSNVEDELMKQRATDIGDIKTRMLRLLLGVESVDMASLPKGTVLAAKDLTPSMTVGLQKENVSAIVTEVGGKTSHSAILARALEIPAVLGIPDALQQLTDGQAAIVDGATGQVLTEPDAETLYHYTKLQEEQLRQKAMLSIYRDKPTVDASGRSYQLYANIGSVMEAQAALENGAEGIGLFRTEFLFMDRPSMPDEEEQLQAYSSVSRLMKGREVIIRTLDVGGDKEVPYLKMGSEQNPFLGWRAIRYCLSEQSLFKTQLRALLRAGAQERNIKIMLPLVTGVQEIRATRSLLEECKQ
;
A
#
# COMPACT_ATOMS: atom_id res chain seq x y z
N MET A 1 -29.30 -9.42 2.84
CA MET A 1 -28.04 -9.89 2.20
C MET A 1 -27.57 -8.82 1.23
N LEU A 2 -26.34 -8.33 1.41
CA LEU A 2 -25.69 -7.36 0.55
C LEU A 2 -24.62 -8.05 -0.28
N LYS A 3 -24.27 -7.48 -1.44
CA LYS A 3 -23.26 -8.05 -2.34
C LYS A 3 -22.33 -6.95 -2.84
N GLY A 4 -21.03 -7.19 -2.76
CA GLY A 4 -19.97 -6.31 -3.22
C GLY A 4 -18.82 -7.11 -3.83
N VAL A 5 -17.67 -6.49 -3.91
CA VAL A 5 -16.42 -7.09 -4.40
C VAL A 5 -15.67 -7.74 -3.25
N GLY A 6 -15.46 -9.05 -3.31
CA GLY A 6 -14.57 -9.75 -2.36
C GLY A 6 -13.13 -9.26 -2.58
N ALA A 7 -12.58 -8.59 -1.58
CA ALA A 7 -11.28 -7.93 -1.66
C ALA A 7 -10.18 -8.61 -0.82
N SER A 8 -10.56 -9.21 0.30
CA SER A 8 -9.67 -10.01 1.15
C SER A 8 -10.45 -11.24 1.62
N ALA A 9 -9.93 -12.42 1.33
CA ALA A 9 -10.60 -13.69 1.61
C ALA A 9 -10.69 -13.98 3.12
N GLY A 10 -11.69 -14.74 3.51
CA GLY A 10 -11.97 -15.15 4.87
C GLY A 10 -13.41 -14.87 5.28
N ILE A 11 -13.79 -15.35 6.45
CA ILE A 11 -15.11 -15.14 7.05
C ILE A 11 -14.95 -14.32 8.31
N GLY A 12 -15.57 -13.15 8.34
CA GLY A 12 -15.66 -12.30 9.54
C GLY A 12 -17.07 -12.32 10.11
N ILE A 13 -17.17 -12.60 11.41
CA ILE A 13 -18.45 -12.63 12.15
C ILE A 13 -18.34 -11.62 13.29
N GLY A 14 -19.32 -10.74 13.42
CA GLY A 14 -19.28 -9.75 14.48
C GLY A 14 -20.44 -8.76 14.47
N LYS A 15 -20.26 -7.67 15.21
CA LYS A 15 -21.22 -6.56 15.27
C LYS A 15 -20.76 -5.41 14.41
N VAL A 16 -21.67 -4.85 13.65
CA VAL A 16 -21.39 -3.69 12.79
C VAL A 16 -21.12 -2.44 13.61
N ILE A 17 -20.09 -1.72 13.23
CA ILE A 17 -19.83 -0.34 13.64
C ILE A 17 -19.69 0.49 12.36
N CYS A 18 -20.59 1.46 12.19
CA CYS A 18 -20.60 2.34 11.04
C CYS A 18 -19.79 3.60 11.30
N ILE A 19 -18.73 3.79 10.56
CA ILE A 19 -18.01 5.06 10.54
C ILE A 19 -18.67 5.97 9.51
N ARG A 20 -19.53 6.84 9.98
CA ARG A 20 -20.16 7.87 9.15
C ARG A 20 -19.30 9.12 9.13
N GLU A 21 -19.25 9.77 7.98
CA GLU A 21 -18.66 11.11 7.89
C GLU A 21 -19.44 12.03 8.81
N GLN A 22 -18.77 12.62 9.79
CA GLN A 22 -19.37 13.65 10.62
C GLN A 22 -19.59 14.87 9.75
N ASN A 23 -20.78 15.45 9.82
CA ASN A 23 -21.03 16.74 9.18
C ASN A 23 -20.17 17.79 9.89
N LEU A 24 -19.10 18.22 9.25
CA LEU A 24 -18.19 19.25 9.76
C LEU A 24 -18.77 20.62 9.39
N ASP A 25 -19.90 20.94 10.02
CA ASP A 25 -20.60 22.22 9.80
C ASP A 25 -19.83 23.37 10.45
N TYR A 26 -19.34 24.27 9.64
CA TYR A 26 -18.69 25.52 10.05
C TYR A 26 -19.52 26.77 9.76
N SER A 27 -20.81 26.61 9.45
CA SER A 27 -21.72 27.72 9.13
C SER A 27 -21.85 28.76 10.26
N GLN A 28 -21.60 28.33 11.49
CA GLN A 28 -21.63 29.21 12.69
C GLN A 28 -20.28 29.85 13.02
N VAL A 29 -19.20 29.50 12.30
CA VAL A 29 -17.87 30.08 12.53
C VAL A 29 -17.84 31.48 11.98
N GLN A 30 -17.58 32.45 12.84
CA GLN A 30 -17.47 33.85 12.45
C GLN A 30 -16.03 34.20 12.07
N TYR A 31 -15.86 34.92 10.99
CA TYR A 31 -14.57 35.47 10.57
C TYR A 31 -14.05 36.45 11.61
N GLN A 32 -12.84 36.24 12.12
CA GLN A 32 -12.21 36.98 13.20
C GLN A 32 -11.13 37.99 12.73
N GLY A 33 -10.99 38.14 11.39
CA GLY A 33 -9.97 38.97 10.77
C GLY A 33 -8.81 38.18 10.17
N ALA A 34 -8.24 38.70 9.08
CA ALA A 34 -7.29 37.98 8.25
C ALA A 34 -6.08 37.44 9.02
N GLU A 35 -5.50 38.24 9.91
CA GLU A 35 -4.30 37.84 10.69
C GLU A 35 -4.61 36.67 11.64
N GLN A 36 -5.76 36.71 12.29
CA GLN A 36 -6.14 35.66 13.23
C GLN A 36 -6.50 34.35 12.49
N GLU A 37 -7.22 34.45 11.38
CA GLU A 37 -7.58 33.29 10.57
C GLU A 37 -6.35 32.64 9.91
N LYS A 38 -5.38 33.44 9.43
CA LYS A 38 -4.10 32.94 8.93
C LYS A 38 -3.29 32.25 10.03
N ALA A 39 -3.28 32.80 11.24
CA ALA A 39 -2.62 32.15 12.38
C ALA A 39 -3.26 30.79 12.73
N ARG A 40 -4.60 30.71 12.73
CA ARG A 40 -5.36 29.45 12.93
C ARG A 40 -5.04 28.43 11.84
N LEU A 41 -5.05 28.85 10.57
CA LEU A 41 -4.70 27.99 9.42
C LEU A 41 -3.28 27.46 9.58
N LYS A 42 -2.30 28.32 9.84
CA LYS A 42 -0.90 27.94 10.01
C LYS A 42 -0.73 26.90 11.12
N GLN A 43 -1.32 27.14 12.28
CA GLN A 43 -1.27 26.19 13.40
C GLN A 43 -1.92 24.84 13.05
N ALA A 44 -3.02 24.85 12.30
CA ALA A 44 -3.69 23.63 11.85
C ALA A 44 -2.82 22.86 10.85
N VAL A 45 -2.16 23.54 9.88
CA VAL A 45 -1.22 22.93 8.93
C VAL A 45 -0.04 22.30 9.66
N GLU A 46 0.60 23.02 10.59
CA GLU A 46 1.72 22.49 11.39
C GLU A 46 1.29 21.24 12.17
N THR A 47 0.14 21.31 12.86
CA THR A 47 -0.41 20.19 13.63
C THR A 47 -0.76 18.99 12.74
N PHE A 48 -1.32 19.24 11.55
CA PHE A 48 -1.60 18.20 10.57
C PHE A 48 -0.32 17.50 10.13
N CYS A 49 0.70 18.27 9.75
CA CYS A 49 1.97 17.73 9.27
C CYS A 49 2.66 16.88 10.34
N GLU A 50 2.75 17.36 11.58
CA GLU A 50 3.34 16.60 12.68
C GLU A 50 2.58 15.29 12.98
N LYS A 51 1.26 15.35 13.07
CA LYS A 51 0.45 14.16 13.32
C LYS A 51 0.58 13.19 12.17
N THR A 52 0.53 13.66 10.91
CA THR A 52 0.61 12.79 9.73
C THR A 52 1.98 12.14 9.57
N GLN A 53 3.06 12.84 9.89
CA GLN A 53 4.40 12.23 9.89
C GLN A 53 4.54 11.12 10.93
N ARG A 54 4.00 11.30 12.15
CA ARG A 54 3.95 10.23 13.16
C ARG A 54 3.13 9.03 12.69
N MET A 55 1.98 9.30 12.07
CA MET A 55 1.14 8.26 11.48
C MET A 55 1.86 7.50 10.35
N ALA A 56 2.61 8.21 9.50
CA ALA A 56 3.39 7.61 8.44
C ALA A 56 4.47 6.66 8.98
N GLU A 57 5.15 7.05 10.06
CA GLU A 57 6.16 6.19 10.69
C GLU A 57 5.54 4.94 11.34
N ASP A 58 4.38 5.05 12.02
CA ASP A 58 3.65 3.90 12.58
C ASP A 58 3.20 2.93 11.48
N ILE A 59 2.62 3.43 10.40
CA ILE A 59 2.23 2.61 9.24
C ILE A 59 3.44 1.96 8.59
N ARG A 60 4.55 2.67 8.45
CA ARG A 60 5.78 2.11 7.88
C ARG A 60 6.24 0.87 8.63
N GLN A 61 6.14 0.87 9.95
CA GLN A 61 6.53 -0.25 10.79
C GLN A 61 5.54 -1.41 10.78
N ARG A 62 4.23 -1.14 10.63
CA ARG A 62 3.15 -2.12 10.79
C ARG A 62 2.62 -2.67 9.48
N VAL A 63 2.56 -1.87 8.44
CA VAL A 63 1.92 -2.20 7.16
C VAL A 63 2.94 -2.13 6.01
N GLY A 64 3.74 -1.05 5.95
CA GLY A 64 4.79 -0.94 4.99
C GLY A 64 5.13 0.44 4.47
N GLN A 65 6.17 0.49 3.65
CA GLN A 65 6.70 1.74 3.11
C GLN A 65 5.72 2.40 2.14
N LYS A 66 5.06 1.64 1.28
CA LYS A 66 4.18 2.16 0.24
C LYS A 66 2.97 2.89 0.85
N GLU A 67 2.37 2.34 1.88
CA GLU A 67 1.26 2.93 2.61
C GLU A 67 1.70 4.16 3.41
N SER A 68 2.92 4.14 3.94
CA SER A 68 3.55 5.30 4.60
C SER A 68 3.81 6.45 3.62
N GLU A 69 4.20 6.15 2.38
CA GLU A 69 4.46 7.15 1.32
C GLU A 69 3.21 7.94 0.95
N ILE A 70 2.02 7.35 1.08
CA ILE A 70 0.76 8.06 0.84
C ILE A 70 0.56 9.18 1.87
N LEU A 71 0.73 8.87 3.15
CA LEU A 71 0.64 9.88 4.22
C LEU A 71 1.74 10.94 4.08
N SER A 72 2.95 10.54 3.71
CA SER A 72 4.04 11.46 3.41
C SER A 72 3.69 12.37 2.22
N GLY A 73 3.03 11.82 1.20
CA GLY A 73 2.50 12.57 0.06
C GLY A 73 1.44 13.60 0.48
N GLN A 74 0.57 13.27 1.43
CA GLN A 74 -0.40 14.23 1.98
C GLN A 74 0.29 15.40 2.69
N VAL A 75 1.37 15.13 3.44
CA VAL A 75 2.18 16.20 4.06
C VAL A 75 2.78 17.11 2.98
N MET A 76 3.35 16.52 1.92
CA MET A 76 3.92 17.28 0.82
C MET A 76 2.86 18.14 0.10
N MET A 77 1.68 17.60 -0.18
CA MET A 77 0.58 18.34 -0.82
C MET A 77 0.12 19.53 0.03
N LEU A 78 -0.12 19.31 1.33
CA LEU A 78 -0.56 20.41 2.21
C LEU A 78 0.56 21.42 2.51
N SER A 79 1.82 21.01 2.41
CA SER A 79 2.98 21.90 2.59
C SER A 79 3.36 22.65 1.31
N ASP A 80 2.65 22.43 0.20
CA ASP A 80 2.89 23.15 -1.05
C ASP A 80 2.55 24.64 -0.85
N PRO A 81 3.54 25.54 -1.05
CA PRO A 81 3.33 26.97 -0.86
C PRO A 81 2.19 27.56 -1.71
N PHE A 82 1.92 26.96 -2.88
CA PHE A 82 0.86 27.42 -3.75
C PHE A 82 -0.53 27.10 -3.18
N MET A 83 -0.73 25.89 -2.65
CA MET A 83 -1.99 25.49 -2.01
C MET A 83 -2.27 26.33 -0.75
N VAL A 84 -1.24 26.54 0.08
CA VAL A 84 -1.35 27.36 1.28
C VAL A 84 -1.64 28.83 0.93
N SER A 85 -0.96 29.40 -0.07
CA SER A 85 -1.22 30.77 -0.54
C SER A 85 -2.66 30.96 -1.02
N GLN A 86 -3.24 30.00 -1.73
CA GLN A 86 -4.64 30.07 -2.16
C GLN A 86 -5.62 30.10 -0.97
N MET A 87 -5.33 29.33 0.10
CA MET A 87 -6.11 29.39 1.34
C MET A 87 -5.97 30.76 2.03
N GLU A 88 -4.75 31.29 2.07
CA GLU A 88 -4.49 32.63 2.64
C GLU A 88 -5.16 33.75 1.85
N ASP A 89 -5.22 33.64 0.53
CA ASP A 89 -5.92 34.59 -0.35
C ASP A 89 -7.44 34.55 -0.13
N ALA A 90 -8.02 33.37 0.08
CA ALA A 90 -9.41 33.22 0.45
C ALA A 90 -9.71 33.87 1.82
N ILE A 91 -8.81 33.71 2.80
CA ILE A 91 -8.91 34.37 4.11
C ILE A 91 -8.79 35.88 3.95
N GLN A 92 -7.86 36.36 3.14
CA GLN A 92 -7.71 37.80 2.88
C GLN A 92 -8.96 38.40 2.24
N SER A 93 -9.72 37.59 1.49
CA SER A 93 -11.00 37.97 0.89
C SER A 93 -12.20 37.90 1.85
N GLY A 94 -11.98 37.56 3.13
CA GLY A 94 -13.01 37.57 4.17
C GLY A 94 -13.58 36.19 4.55
N SER A 95 -12.97 35.10 4.10
CA SER A 95 -13.37 33.74 4.48
C SER A 95 -12.73 33.33 5.82
N CYS A 96 -13.45 32.58 6.67
CA CYS A 96 -12.84 31.93 7.82
C CYS A 96 -11.90 30.80 7.35
N ALA A 97 -10.99 30.33 8.22
CA ALA A 97 -10.01 29.31 7.88
C ALA A 97 -10.67 28.01 7.40
N GLU A 98 -11.78 27.61 7.98
CA GLU A 98 -12.56 26.43 7.58
C GLU A 98 -13.08 26.55 6.14
N ALA A 99 -13.69 27.69 5.80
CA ALA A 99 -14.22 27.95 4.46
C ALA A 99 -13.10 28.00 3.40
N ALA A 100 -11.96 28.59 3.77
CA ALA A 100 -10.78 28.65 2.90
C ALA A 100 -10.25 27.23 2.59
N VAL A 101 -10.08 26.40 3.61
CA VAL A 101 -9.67 24.98 3.46
C VAL A 101 -10.67 24.22 2.61
N ASP A 102 -11.96 24.32 2.91
CA ASP A 102 -13.01 23.59 2.17
C ASP A 102 -13.02 23.98 0.70
N THR A 103 -13.03 25.29 0.39
CA THR A 103 -13.09 25.80 -0.99
C THR A 103 -11.87 25.37 -1.80
N VAL A 104 -10.66 25.55 -1.25
CA VAL A 104 -9.43 25.22 -1.98
C VAL A 104 -9.28 23.72 -2.18
N CYS A 105 -9.52 22.92 -1.14
CA CYS A 105 -9.46 21.45 -1.28
C CYS A 105 -10.53 20.94 -2.25
N GLN A 106 -11.75 21.50 -2.23
CA GLN A 106 -12.81 21.10 -3.15
C GLN A 106 -12.44 21.39 -4.61
N MET A 107 -11.82 22.52 -4.88
CA MET A 107 -11.32 22.87 -6.21
C MET A 107 -10.30 21.83 -6.73
N TYR A 108 -9.36 21.40 -5.89
CA TYR A 108 -8.40 20.36 -6.26
C TYR A 108 -9.06 18.98 -6.44
N ILE A 109 -10.02 18.61 -5.58
CA ILE A 109 -10.78 17.37 -5.72
C ILE A 109 -11.49 17.33 -7.09
N GLU A 110 -12.17 18.40 -7.47
CA GLU A 110 -12.85 18.51 -8.77
C GLU A 110 -11.85 18.43 -9.93
N MET A 111 -10.73 19.14 -9.83
CA MET A 111 -9.68 19.12 -10.84
C MET A 111 -9.15 17.69 -11.08
N PHE A 112 -8.82 16.96 -10.03
CA PHE A 112 -8.27 15.61 -10.15
C PHE A 112 -9.33 14.56 -10.50
N SER A 113 -10.57 14.74 -10.09
CA SER A 113 -11.67 13.80 -10.41
C SER A 113 -12.07 13.83 -11.88
N ASN A 114 -11.87 14.95 -12.57
CA ASN A 114 -12.21 15.14 -13.98
C ASN A 114 -11.14 14.61 -14.95
N VAL A 115 -10.03 14.08 -14.46
CA VAL A 115 -8.98 13.47 -15.29
C VAL A 115 -9.28 11.96 -15.46
N GLU A 116 -9.06 11.40 -16.65
CA GLU A 116 -9.29 9.97 -16.91
C GLU A 116 -8.28 9.05 -16.23
N ASP A 117 -7.16 9.58 -15.73
CA ASP A 117 -6.09 8.84 -15.08
C ASP A 117 -6.49 8.38 -13.66
N GLU A 118 -6.44 7.08 -13.42
CA GLU A 118 -6.78 6.47 -12.13
C GLU A 118 -5.86 6.92 -10.97
N LEU A 119 -4.59 7.24 -11.23
CA LEU A 119 -3.68 7.81 -10.23
C LEU A 119 -4.13 9.21 -9.79
N MET A 120 -4.61 10.03 -10.73
CA MET A 120 -5.12 11.36 -10.41
C MET A 120 -6.43 11.29 -9.62
N LYS A 121 -7.31 10.33 -9.93
CA LYS A 121 -8.51 10.07 -9.12
C LYS A 121 -8.19 9.66 -7.68
N GLN A 122 -7.12 8.88 -7.48
CA GLN A 122 -6.63 8.56 -6.14
C GLN A 122 -6.17 9.83 -5.39
N ARG A 123 -5.53 10.78 -6.07
CA ARG A 123 -5.16 12.08 -5.48
C ARG A 123 -6.37 12.89 -5.02
N ALA A 124 -7.49 12.81 -5.72
CA ALA A 124 -8.74 13.42 -5.25
C ALA A 124 -9.18 12.87 -3.89
N THR A 125 -9.07 11.57 -3.68
CA THR A 125 -9.35 10.91 -2.40
C THR A 125 -8.39 11.36 -1.30
N ASP A 126 -7.10 11.47 -1.60
CA ASP A 126 -6.08 11.96 -0.65
C ASP A 126 -6.39 13.38 -0.19
N ILE A 127 -6.77 14.28 -1.13
CA ILE A 127 -7.16 15.66 -0.78
C ILE A 127 -8.45 15.70 0.03
N GLY A 128 -9.40 14.80 -0.24
CA GLY A 128 -10.60 14.63 0.57
C GLY A 128 -10.28 14.27 2.03
N ASP A 129 -9.29 13.39 2.25
CA ASP A 129 -8.80 13.05 3.59
C ASP A 129 -8.11 14.25 4.26
N ILE A 130 -7.25 14.98 3.53
CA ILE A 130 -6.63 16.22 4.01
C ILE A 130 -7.70 17.23 4.44
N LYS A 131 -8.68 17.50 3.57
CA LYS A 131 -9.79 18.43 3.86
C LYS A 131 -10.50 18.07 5.16
N THR A 132 -10.95 16.82 5.28
CA THR A 132 -11.69 16.34 6.45
C THR A 132 -10.87 16.48 7.73
N ARG A 133 -9.60 16.16 7.69
CA ARG A 133 -8.70 16.25 8.86
C ARG A 133 -8.35 17.68 9.22
N MET A 134 -8.15 18.54 8.24
CA MET A 134 -7.93 19.98 8.48
C MET A 134 -9.16 20.64 9.10
N LEU A 135 -10.35 20.36 8.57
CA LEU A 135 -11.60 20.88 9.15
C LEU A 135 -11.79 20.41 10.60
N ARG A 136 -11.50 19.14 10.89
CA ARG A 136 -11.55 18.64 12.28
C ARG A 136 -10.58 19.36 13.20
N LEU A 137 -9.36 19.62 12.76
CA LEU A 137 -8.38 20.37 13.55
C LEU A 137 -8.84 21.80 13.82
N LEU A 138 -9.37 22.49 12.82
CA LEU A 138 -9.86 23.87 12.94
C LEU A 138 -11.10 23.96 13.84
N LEU A 139 -11.99 22.99 13.77
CA LEU A 139 -13.22 22.92 14.59
C LEU A 139 -13.01 22.30 15.97
N GLY A 140 -11.82 21.74 16.26
CA GLY A 140 -11.55 21.05 17.52
C GLY A 140 -12.33 19.75 17.69
N VAL A 141 -12.74 19.09 16.59
CA VAL A 141 -13.51 17.84 16.60
C VAL A 141 -12.56 16.65 16.62
N GLU A 142 -12.71 15.76 17.59
CA GLU A 142 -11.89 14.55 17.67
C GLU A 142 -12.24 13.56 16.55
N SER A 143 -11.22 12.88 16.03
CA SER A 143 -11.39 11.77 15.11
C SER A 143 -11.87 10.52 15.84
N VAL A 144 -12.60 9.64 15.16
CA VAL A 144 -12.95 8.32 15.70
C VAL A 144 -11.65 7.55 15.96
N ASP A 145 -11.47 7.11 17.20
CA ASP A 145 -10.30 6.31 17.58
C ASP A 145 -10.47 4.87 17.13
N MET A 146 -9.79 4.50 16.04
CA MET A 146 -9.80 3.14 15.50
C MET A 146 -9.13 2.11 16.42
N ALA A 147 -8.29 2.55 17.36
CA ALA A 147 -7.66 1.66 18.33
C ALA A 147 -8.63 1.20 19.43
N SER A 148 -9.67 1.98 19.70
CA SER A 148 -10.69 1.69 20.73
C SER A 148 -11.83 0.82 20.26
N LEU A 149 -11.82 0.33 19.02
CA LEU A 149 -12.87 -0.55 18.48
C LEU A 149 -12.97 -1.84 19.32
N PRO A 150 -14.20 -2.28 19.70
CA PRO A 150 -14.40 -3.52 20.42
C PRO A 150 -13.95 -4.75 19.60
N LYS A 151 -13.55 -5.81 20.28
CA LYS A 151 -13.27 -7.09 19.60
C LYS A 151 -14.52 -7.62 18.90
N GLY A 152 -14.33 -8.18 17.73
CA GLY A 152 -15.42 -8.70 16.91
C GLY A 152 -16.18 -7.62 16.13
N THR A 153 -15.54 -6.49 15.86
CA THR A 153 -16.16 -5.42 15.04
C THR A 153 -16.17 -5.79 13.56
N VAL A 154 -17.32 -5.66 12.92
CA VAL A 154 -17.46 -5.53 11.48
C VAL A 154 -17.48 -4.03 11.17
N LEU A 155 -16.36 -3.53 10.65
CA LEU A 155 -16.18 -2.12 10.36
C LEU A 155 -16.85 -1.75 9.04
N ALA A 156 -17.87 -0.89 9.09
CA ALA A 156 -18.54 -0.36 7.91
C ALA A 156 -18.19 1.12 7.71
N ALA A 157 -17.72 1.50 6.53
CA ALA A 157 -17.35 2.87 6.19
C ALA A 157 -17.71 3.19 4.73
N LYS A 158 -17.73 4.47 4.37
CA LYS A 158 -17.83 4.86 2.96
C LYS A 158 -16.60 4.42 2.19
N ASP A 159 -15.42 4.74 2.71
CA ASP A 159 -14.12 4.23 2.30
C ASP A 159 -13.21 4.18 3.53
N LEU A 160 -12.12 3.42 3.44
CA LEU A 160 -11.05 3.46 4.45
C LEU A 160 -9.93 4.36 3.94
N THR A 161 -9.86 5.56 4.48
CA THR A 161 -8.77 6.48 4.16
C THR A 161 -7.48 6.02 4.85
N PRO A 162 -6.31 6.38 4.32
CA PRO A 162 -5.03 6.04 4.94
C PRO A 162 -4.95 6.46 6.41
N SER A 163 -5.50 7.63 6.76
CA SER A 163 -5.53 8.12 8.13
C SER A 163 -6.38 7.26 9.08
N MET A 164 -7.47 6.68 8.61
CA MET A 164 -8.31 5.78 9.40
C MET A 164 -7.62 4.44 9.70
N THR A 165 -6.67 4.05 8.89
CA THR A 165 -5.98 2.76 9.02
C THR A 165 -4.91 2.74 10.10
N VAL A 166 -4.41 3.89 10.52
CA VAL A 166 -3.31 4.02 11.52
C VAL A 166 -3.85 3.52 12.84
N GLY A 167 -4.64 3.42 13.47
CA GLY A 167 -5.05 2.88 14.77
C GLY A 167 -5.70 1.50 14.68
N LEU A 168 -5.97 1.01 13.49
CA LEU A 168 -6.75 -0.21 13.30
C LEU A 168 -5.97 -1.43 13.80
N GLN A 169 -6.54 -2.14 14.76
CA GLN A 169 -5.98 -3.36 15.34
C GLN A 169 -6.68 -4.58 14.74
N LYS A 170 -5.89 -5.48 14.11
CA LYS A 170 -6.39 -6.72 13.49
C LYS A 170 -7.22 -7.56 14.48
N GLU A 171 -6.82 -7.58 15.73
CA GLU A 171 -7.45 -8.37 16.81
C GLU A 171 -8.86 -7.89 17.15
N ASN A 172 -9.18 -6.64 16.84
CA ASN A 172 -10.46 -6.02 17.14
C ASN A 172 -11.44 -6.07 15.97
N VAL A 173 -10.92 -6.10 14.74
CA VAL A 173 -11.74 -6.03 13.52
C VAL A 173 -11.90 -7.41 12.89
N SER A 174 -13.12 -7.92 12.89
CA SER A 174 -13.47 -9.20 12.28
C SER A 174 -13.63 -9.11 10.76
N ALA A 175 -14.10 -7.98 10.25
CA ALA A 175 -14.26 -7.75 8.81
C ALA A 175 -14.37 -6.26 8.48
N ILE A 176 -14.18 -5.95 7.21
CA ILE A 176 -14.31 -4.60 6.63
C ILE A 176 -15.36 -4.62 5.53
N VAL A 177 -16.25 -3.61 5.53
CA VAL A 177 -17.26 -3.37 4.52
C VAL A 177 -17.17 -1.91 4.08
N THR A 178 -17.10 -1.63 2.76
CA THR A 178 -17.12 -0.24 2.27
C THR A 178 -18.14 -0.02 1.16
N GLU A 179 -18.62 1.23 1.04
CA GLU A 179 -19.52 1.64 -0.05
C GLU A 179 -18.79 1.76 -1.39
N VAL A 180 -17.55 2.22 -1.35
CA VAL A 180 -16.70 2.39 -2.53
C VAL A 180 -15.47 1.51 -2.45
N GLY A 181 -14.76 1.40 -3.56
CA GLY A 181 -13.53 0.62 -3.66
C GLY A 181 -13.68 -0.69 -4.43
N GLY A 182 -12.56 -1.18 -4.90
CA GLY A 182 -12.44 -2.42 -5.67
C GLY A 182 -11.20 -3.19 -5.28
N LYS A 183 -10.85 -4.26 -6.03
CA LYS A 183 -9.72 -5.15 -5.71
C LYS A 183 -8.36 -4.46 -5.65
N THR A 184 -8.23 -3.29 -6.27
CA THR A 184 -6.97 -2.51 -6.34
C THR A 184 -7.00 -1.28 -5.44
N SER A 185 -8.11 -1.00 -4.74
CA SER A 185 -8.23 0.15 -3.85
C SER A 185 -7.32 0.04 -2.62
N HIS A 186 -7.05 1.16 -1.97
CA HIS A 186 -6.31 1.24 -0.71
C HIS A 186 -6.88 0.33 0.36
N SER A 187 -8.21 0.38 0.53
CA SER A 187 -8.94 -0.47 1.47
C SER A 187 -8.72 -1.96 1.20
N ALA A 188 -8.64 -2.38 -0.07
CA ALA A 188 -8.37 -3.76 -0.45
C ALA A 188 -6.94 -4.19 -0.15
N ILE A 189 -5.96 -3.31 -0.43
CA ILE A 189 -4.55 -3.58 -0.16
C ILE A 189 -4.32 -3.73 1.34
N LEU A 190 -4.86 -2.81 2.13
CA LEU A 190 -4.78 -2.86 3.58
C LEU A 190 -5.44 -4.11 4.16
N ALA A 191 -6.67 -4.41 3.75
CA ALA A 191 -7.40 -5.58 4.26
C ALA A 191 -6.62 -6.88 4.01
N ARG A 192 -5.99 -7.01 2.84
CA ARG A 192 -5.10 -8.15 2.53
C ARG A 192 -3.82 -8.15 3.37
N ALA A 193 -3.17 -6.99 3.54
CA ALA A 193 -1.95 -6.88 4.35
C ALA A 193 -2.20 -7.24 5.82
N LEU A 194 -3.35 -6.86 6.36
CA LEU A 194 -3.79 -7.21 7.72
C LEU A 194 -4.47 -8.58 7.80
N GLU A 195 -4.71 -9.25 6.66
CA GLU A 195 -5.48 -10.51 6.58
C GLU A 195 -6.87 -10.40 7.23
N ILE A 196 -7.55 -9.27 7.07
CA ILE A 196 -8.91 -9.04 7.54
C ILE A 196 -9.87 -9.31 6.38
N PRO A 197 -10.91 -10.16 6.54
CA PRO A 197 -11.93 -10.36 5.53
C PRO A 197 -12.56 -9.04 5.09
N ALA A 198 -12.70 -8.81 3.77
CA ALA A 198 -13.22 -7.54 3.27
C ALA A 198 -14.12 -7.69 2.06
N VAL A 199 -15.25 -6.98 2.09
CA VAL A 199 -16.17 -6.80 0.97
C VAL A 199 -16.33 -5.31 0.70
N LEU A 200 -15.97 -4.89 -0.50
CA LEU A 200 -15.91 -3.48 -0.89
C LEU A 200 -16.92 -3.18 -2.01
N GLY A 201 -17.24 -1.90 -2.18
CA GLY A 201 -18.08 -1.46 -3.27
C GLY A 201 -19.56 -1.89 -3.13
N ILE A 202 -20.11 -1.85 -1.92
CA ILE A 202 -21.53 -2.08 -1.67
C ILE A 202 -22.24 -0.73 -1.66
N PRO A 203 -23.04 -0.40 -2.68
CA PRO A 203 -23.77 0.87 -2.72
C PRO A 203 -24.66 1.06 -1.49
N ASP A 204 -24.62 2.25 -0.89
CA ASP A 204 -25.45 2.64 0.26
C ASP A 204 -25.32 1.68 1.46
N ALA A 205 -24.16 1.05 1.66
CA ALA A 205 -23.95 0.10 2.76
C ALA A 205 -24.21 0.73 4.13
N LEU A 206 -23.81 1.99 4.33
CA LEU A 206 -24.02 2.72 5.59
C LEU A 206 -25.49 3.07 5.88
N GLN A 207 -26.36 3.05 4.88
CA GLN A 207 -27.80 3.20 5.06
C GLN A 207 -28.47 1.86 5.37
N GLN A 208 -27.90 0.76 4.87
CA GLN A 208 -28.44 -0.61 5.00
C GLN A 208 -27.91 -1.33 6.24
N LEU A 209 -26.81 -0.83 6.82
CA LEU A 209 -26.19 -1.37 8.03
C LEU A 209 -26.48 -0.48 9.24
N THR A 210 -26.74 -1.10 10.37
CA THR A 210 -27.04 -0.42 11.63
C THR A 210 -26.00 -0.76 12.69
N ASP A 211 -25.59 0.22 13.49
CA ASP A 211 -24.65 0.00 14.59
C ASP A 211 -25.17 -1.04 15.58
N GLY A 212 -24.29 -1.97 15.98
CA GLY A 212 -24.60 -3.07 16.88
C GLY A 212 -25.28 -4.28 16.21
N GLN A 213 -25.70 -4.18 14.95
CA GLN A 213 -26.32 -5.27 14.18
C GLN A 213 -25.32 -6.41 13.99
N ALA A 214 -25.77 -7.65 14.15
CA ALA A 214 -24.95 -8.83 13.83
C ALA A 214 -24.77 -8.97 12.31
N ALA A 215 -23.55 -9.24 11.88
CA ALA A 215 -23.25 -9.46 10.47
C ALA A 215 -22.19 -10.55 10.26
N ILE A 216 -22.31 -11.22 9.12
CA ILE A 216 -21.31 -12.15 8.59
C ILE A 216 -20.81 -11.56 7.27
N VAL A 217 -19.50 -11.48 7.13
CA VAL A 217 -18.82 -10.97 5.92
C VAL A 217 -18.01 -12.10 5.32
N ASP A 218 -18.35 -12.51 4.12
CA ASP A 218 -17.59 -13.49 3.34
C ASP A 218 -16.77 -12.75 2.28
N GLY A 219 -15.51 -12.52 2.59
CA GLY A 219 -14.57 -11.81 1.72
C GLY A 219 -14.15 -12.61 0.48
N ALA A 220 -14.38 -13.92 0.43
CA ALA A 220 -14.13 -14.74 -0.75
C ALA A 220 -15.24 -14.60 -1.79
N THR A 221 -16.51 -14.65 -1.35
CA THR A 221 -17.67 -14.58 -2.22
C THR A 221 -18.21 -13.15 -2.46
N GLY A 222 -17.78 -12.20 -1.63
CA GLY A 222 -18.23 -10.80 -1.67
C GLY A 222 -19.63 -10.62 -1.08
N GLN A 223 -20.05 -11.46 -0.14
CA GLN A 223 -21.36 -11.42 0.49
C GLN A 223 -21.30 -10.87 1.91
N VAL A 224 -22.32 -10.07 2.27
CA VAL A 224 -22.55 -9.60 3.63
C VAL A 224 -23.97 -10.00 4.05
N LEU A 225 -24.08 -10.80 5.08
CA LEU A 225 -25.32 -11.28 5.66
C LEU A 225 -25.60 -10.51 6.95
N THR A 226 -26.70 -9.80 6.98
CA THR A 226 -27.14 -9.01 8.14
C THR A 226 -28.20 -9.78 8.91
N GLU A 227 -28.15 -9.73 10.24
CA GLU A 227 -29.09 -10.44 11.15
C GLU A 227 -29.26 -11.92 10.76
N PRO A 228 -28.15 -12.70 10.69
CA PRO A 228 -28.25 -14.10 10.31
C PRO A 228 -29.06 -14.87 11.34
N ASP A 229 -29.90 -15.79 10.87
CA ASP A 229 -30.56 -16.73 11.73
C ASP A 229 -29.55 -17.72 12.39
N ALA A 230 -30.01 -18.46 13.36
CA ALA A 230 -29.15 -19.37 14.14
C ALA A 230 -28.49 -20.47 13.26
N GLU A 231 -29.18 -20.93 12.23
CA GLU A 231 -28.68 -21.96 11.32
C GLU A 231 -27.57 -21.39 10.42
N THR A 232 -27.81 -20.23 9.82
CA THR A 232 -26.81 -19.50 9.02
C THR A 232 -25.57 -19.15 9.84
N LEU A 233 -25.77 -18.62 11.05
CA LEU A 233 -24.66 -18.28 11.95
C LEU A 233 -23.84 -19.52 12.30
N TYR A 234 -24.48 -20.63 12.64
CA TYR A 234 -23.82 -21.90 12.93
C TYR A 234 -23.01 -22.41 11.72
N HIS A 235 -23.61 -22.37 10.52
CA HIS A 235 -22.93 -22.78 9.29
C HIS A 235 -21.66 -21.97 9.03
N TYR A 236 -21.75 -20.64 9.07
CA TYR A 236 -20.57 -19.77 8.83
C TYR A 236 -19.53 -19.84 9.94
N THR A 237 -19.95 -20.06 11.20
CA THR A 237 -19.03 -20.31 12.30
C THR A 237 -18.22 -21.58 12.04
N LYS A 238 -18.86 -22.66 11.58
CA LYS A 238 -18.18 -23.91 11.21
C LYS A 238 -17.21 -23.70 10.04
N LEU A 239 -17.59 -22.96 9.03
CA LEU A 239 -16.70 -22.63 7.90
C LEU A 239 -15.49 -21.82 8.37
N GLN A 240 -15.69 -20.84 9.25
CA GLN A 240 -14.60 -20.04 9.82
C GLN A 240 -13.65 -20.92 10.66
N GLU A 241 -14.18 -21.77 11.54
CA GLU A 241 -13.38 -22.71 12.33
C GLU A 241 -12.57 -23.65 11.43
N GLU A 242 -13.16 -24.16 10.36
CA GLU A 242 -12.47 -25.03 9.41
C GLU A 242 -11.34 -24.28 8.66
N GLN A 243 -11.57 -23.04 8.21
CA GLN A 243 -10.53 -22.21 7.59
C GLN A 243 -9.36 -21.95 8.54
N LEU A 244 -9.67 -21.60 9.81
CA LEU A 244 -8.66 -21.38 10.84
C LEU A 244 -7.88 -22.66 11.16
N ARG A 245 -8.57 -23.79 11.23
CA ARG A 245 -7.96 -25.10 11.45
C ARG A 245 -7.04 -25.49 10.30
N GLN A 246 -7.47 -25.30 9.04
CA GLN A 246 -6.63 -25.55 7.87
C GLN A 246 -5.38 -24.66 7.89
N LYS A 247 -5.53 -23.37 8.20
CA LYS A 247 -4.40 -22.45 8.34
C LYS A 247 -3.43 -22.90 9.45
N ALA A 248 -3.96 -23.31 10.60
CA ALA A 248 -3.15 -23.85 11.70
C ALA A 248 -2.45 -25.16 11.33
N MET A 249 -3.11 -26.06 10.59
CA MET A 249 -2.50 -27.28 10.08
C MET A 249 -1.35 -26.99 9.10
N LEU A 250 -1.54 -26.03 8.18
CA LEU A 250 -0.49 -25.63 7.24
C LEU A 250 0.72 -25.04 7.95
N SER A 251 0.51 -24.29 9.04
CA SER A 251 1.61 -23.70 9.82
C SER A 251 2.54 -24.76 10.45
N ILE A 252 2.05 -25.99 10.71
CA ILE A 252 2.87 -27.10 11.21
C ILE A 252 3.91 -27.56 10.17
N TYR A 253 3.62 -27.35 8.89
CA TYR A 253 4.51 -27.73 7.79
C TYR A 253 5.50 -26.63 7.42
N ARG A 254 5.28 -25.41 7.86
CA ARG A 254 6.09 -24.23 7.52
C ARG A 254 7.60 -24.42 7.72
N ASP A 255 7.95 -25.02 8.86
CA ASP A 255 9.34 -25.18 9.28
C ASP A 255 9.88 -26.61 8.99
N LYS A 256 9.11 -27.45 8.29
CA LYS A 256 9.53 -28.79 7.90
C LYS A 256 10.22 -28.76 6.55
N PRO A 257 11.27 -29.58 6.34
CA PRO A 257 11.88 -29.72 5.04
C PRO A 257 10.86 -30.30 4.03
N THR A 258 10.87 -29.76 2.82
CA THR A 258 10.03 -30.26 1.72
C THR A 258 10.66 -31.51 1.13
N VAL A 259 10.02 -32.67 1.34
CA VAL A 259 10.47 -33.96 0.85
C VAL A 259 9.34 -34.69 0.15
N ASP A 260 9.64 -35.42 -0.92
CA ASP A 260 8.66 -36.30 -1.59
C ASP A 260 8.56 -37.68 -0.89
N ALA A 261 7.67 -38.53 -1.39
CA ALA A 261 7.45 -39.85 -0.86
C ALA A 261 8.69 -40.78 -0.96
N SER A 262 9.65 -40.45 -1.84
CA SER A 262 10.92 -41.18 -1.96
C SER A 262 12.02 -40.68 -1.00
N GLY A 263 11.75 -39.61 -0.25
CA GLY A 263 12.71 -38.98 0.65
C GLY A 263 13.61 -37.95 -0.03
N ARG A 264 13.36 -37.58 -1.30
CA ARG A 264 14.12 -36.54 -2.00
C ARG A 264 13.69 -35.18 -1.51
N SER A 265 14.67 -34.35 -1.11
CA SER A 265 14.44 -32.98 -0.67
C SER A 265 14.32 -32.00 -1.85
N TYR A 266 13.42 -31.05 -1.70
CA TYR A 266 13.22 -29.89 -2.58
C TYR A 266 13.35 -28.62 -1.79
N GLN A 267 13.82 -27.56 -2.43
CA GLN A 267 13.91 -26.24 -1.83
C GLN A 267 12.76 -25.36 -2.32
N LEU A 268 12.06 -24.74 -1.38
CA LEU A 268 10.97 -23.81 -1.68
C LEU A 268 11.46 -22.37 -1.52
N TYR A 269 11.60 -21.70 -2.66
CA TYR A 269 12.04 -20.31 -2.71
C TYR A 269 10.88 -19.38 -3.04
N ALA A 270 10.89 -18.20 -2.43
CA ALA A 270 9.89 -17.17 -2.66
C ALA A 270 10.25 -16.32 -3.89
N ASN A 271 9.21 -15.75 -4.51
CA ASN A 271 9.31 -14.72 -5.53
C ASN A 271 8.83 -13.40 -4.91
N ILE A 272 9.69 -12.38 -4.87
CA ILE A 272 9.43 -11.12 -4.20
C ILE A 272 9.66 -9.91 -5.12
N GLY A 273 8.99 -8.79 -4.82
CA GLY A 273 9.19 -7.49 -5.45
C GLY A 273 9.67 -6.41 -4.46
N SER A 274 9.67 -6.68 -3.15
CA SER A 274 10.05 -5.71 -2.13
C SER A 274 10.73 -6.36 -0.92
N VAL A 275 11.37 -5.52 -0.10
CA VAL A 275 11.95 -5.94 1.19
C VAL A 275 10.88 -6.49 2.15
N MET A 276 9.68 -5.93 2.12
CA MET A 276 8.55 -6.39 2.94
C MET A 276 8.07 -7.78 2.55
N GLU A 277 7.97 -8.05 1.24
CA GLU A 277 7.63 -9.39 0.76
C GLU A 277 8.68 -10.42 1.18
N ALA A 278 9.96 -10.03 1.33
CA ALA A 278 10.99 -10.90 1.87
C ALA A 278 10.74 -11.28 3.33
N GLN A 279 10.27 -10.32 4.15
CA GLN A 279 9.89 -10.58 5.54
C GLN A 279 8.70 -11.56 5.60
N ALA A 280 7.65 -11.29 4.83
CA ALA A 280 6.49 -12.18 4.74
C ALA A 280 6.86 -13.59 4.22
N ALA A 281 7.75 -13.67 3.24
CA ALA A 281 8.26 -14.95 2.73
C ALA A 281 8.98 -15.74 3.82
N LEU A 282 9.82 -15.08 4.62
CA LEU A 282 10.53 -15.70 5.74
C LEU A 282 9.56 -16.21 6.80
N GLU A 283 8.55 -15.41 7.16
CA GLU A 283 7.50 -15.78 8.12
C GLU A 283 6.67 -16.97 7.64
N ASN A 284 6.51 -17.14 6.35
CA ASN A 284 5.84 -18.28 5.73
C ASN A 284 6.77 -19.47 5.42
N GLY A 285 8.02 -19.44 5.90
CA GLY A 285 8.92 -20.58 5.83
C GLY A 285 9.71 -20.71 4.52
N ALA A 286 9.85 -19.63 3.74
CA ALA A 286 10.69 -19.67 2.54
C ALA A 286 12.14 -20.04 2.87
N GLU A 287 12.69 -20.98 2.13
CA GLU A 287 14.05 -21.48 2.30
C GLU A 287 15.10 -20.60 1.58
N GLY A 288 14.65 -19.67 0.75
CA GLY A 288 15.45 -18.71 0.01
C GLY A 288 14.57 -17.79 -0.83
N ILE A 289 15.19 -16.84 -1.51
CA ILE A 289 14.55 -16.00 -2.52
C ILE A 289 14.99 -16.49 -3.89
N GLY A 290 14.07 -17.11 -4.63
CA GLY A 290 14.31 -17.61 -5.97
C GLY A 290 14.26 -16.54 -7.05
N LEU A 291 13.56 -15.45 -6.76
CA LEU A 291 13.47 -14.29 -7.63
C LEU A 291 13.18 -13.02 -6.84
N PHE A 292 14.11 -12.09 -6.79
CA PHE A 292 13.85 -10.71 -6.43
C PHE A 292 13.68 -9.89 -7.72
N ARG A 293 12.48 -9.43 -7.97
CA ARG A 293 12.11 -8.62 -9.14
C ARG A 293 12.49 -7.17 -8.90
N THR A 294 13.67 -6.77 -9.38
CA THR A 294 14.22 -5.45 -9.12
C THR A 294 13.51 -4.32 -9.87
N GLU A 295 12.72 -4.61 -10.88
CA GLU A 295 11.96 -3.62 -11.63
C GLU A 295 11.04 -2.77 -10.75
N PHE A 296 10.52 -3.30 -9.65
CA PHE A 296 9.72 -2.55 -8.69
C PHE A 296 10.49 -1.42 -7.97
N LEU A 297 11.83 -1.48 -7.95
CA LEU A 297 12.65 -0.37 -7.48
C LEU A 297 12.73 0.79 -8.49
N PHE A 298 12.44 0.51 -9.75
CA PHE A 298 12.52 1.47 -10.86
C PHE A 298 11.14 2.03 -11.27
N MET A 299 10.06 1.32 -10.93
CA MET A 299 8.69 1.74 -11.24
C MET A 299 8.20 2.77 -10.22
N ASP A 300 7.10 3.47 -10.57
CA ASP A 300 6.37 4.39 -9.69
C ASP A 300 7.23 5.53 -9.08
N ARG A 301 8.26 5.97 -9.81
CA ARG A 301 9.16 7.05 -9.37
C ARG A 301 9.58 7.96 -10.53
N PRO A 302 9.96 9.21 -10.25
CA PRO A 302 10.29 10.19 -11.30
C PRO A 302 11.70 10.02 -11.89
N SER A 303 12.60 9.31 -11.21
CA SER A 303 14.00 9.14 -11.59
C SER A 303 14.53 7.75 -11.24
N MET A 304 15.61 7.34 -11.92
CA MET A 304 16.31 6.10 -11.66
C MET A 304 16.80 6.02 -10.20
N PRO A 305 16.64 4.86 -9.51
CA PRO A 305 17.25 4.64 -8.19
C PRO A 305 18.78 4.73 -8.30
N ASP A 306 19.39 5.47 -7.40
CA ASP A 306 20.84 5.56 -7.34
C ASP A 306 21.49 4.26 -6.84
N GLU A 307 22.84 4.22 -6.80
CA GLU A 307 23.56 3.03 -6.37
C GLU A 307 23.33 2.71 -4.90
N GLU A 308 23.17 3.72 -4.05
CA GLU A 308 23.01 3.54 -2.62
C GLU A 308 21.61 3.05 -2.26
N GLU A 309 20.58 3.58 -2.91
CA GLU A 309 19.19 3.10 -2.79
C GLU A 309 19.09 1.61 -3.18
N GLN A 310 19.70 1.23 -4.30
CA GLN A 310 19.72 -0.16 -4.75
C GLN A 310 20.51 -1.04 -3.77
N LEU A 311 21.68 -0.60 -3.31
CA LEU A 311 22.48 -1.29 -2.31
C LEU A 311 21.70 -1.55 -1.03
N GLN A 312 20.99 -0.53 -0.54
CA GLN A 312 20.18 -0.64 0.67
C GLN A 312 19.08 -1.70 0.53
N ALA A 313 18.37 -1.71 -0.60
CA ALA A 313 17.31 -2.69 -0.88
C ALA A 313 17.89 -4.13 -0.93
N TYR A 314 18.97 -4.33 -1.68
CA TYR A 314 19.59 -5.66 -1.84
C TYR A 314 20.19 -6.18 -0.53
N SER A 315 20.91 -5.32 0.21
CA SER A 315 21.50 -5.67 1.50
C SER A 315 20.41 -5.97 2.56
N SER A 316 19.30 -5.24 2.55
CA SER A 316 18.20 -5.48 3.48
C SER A 316 17.59 -6.86 3.29
N VAL A 317 17.26 -7.24 2.04
CA VAL A 317 16.74 -8.59 1.73
C VAL A 317 17.77 -9.66 2.09
N SER A 318 19.02 -9.45 1.72
CA SER A 318 20.12 -10.40 1.98
C SER A 318 20.31 -10.69 3.46
N ARG A 319 20.30 -9.65 4.31
CA ARG A 319 20.39 -9.77 5.78
C ARG A 319 19.19 -10.47 6.38
N LEU A 320 17.97 -10.11 5.93
CA LEU A 320 16.73 -10.75 6.38
C LEU A 320 16.79 -12.26 6.17
N MET A 321 17.36 -12.72 5.06
CA MET A 321 17.44 -14.13 4.71
C MET A 321 18.51 -14.91 5.50
N LYS A 322 19.33 -14.25 6.32
CA LYS A 322 20.26 -14.88 7.29
C LYS A 322 21.12 -16.00 6.67
N GLY A 323 21.77 -15.73 5.54
CA GLY A 323 22.62 -16.67 4.83
C GLY A 323 21.88 -17.62 3.84
N ARG A 324 20.55 -17.64 3.84
CA ARG A 324 19.76 -18.33 2.81
C ARG A 324 19.97 -17.63 1.46
N GLU A 325 19.94 -18.40 0.39
CA GLU A 325 20.18 -17.89 -0.95
C GLU A 325 19.18 -16.82 -1.37
N VAL A 326 19.69 -15.74 -2.00
CA VAL A 326 18.89 -14.66 -2.57
C VAL A 326 19.28 -14.46 -4.03
N ILE A 327 18.39 -14.81 -4.95
CA ILE A 327 18.60 -14.61 -6.38
C ILE A 327 17.97 -13.28 -6.79
N ILE A 328 18.82 -12.31 -7.15
CA ILE A 328 18.41 -10.97 -7.56
C ILE A 328 18.46 -10.89 -9.09
N ARG A 329 17.31 -10.62 -9.71
CA ARG A 329 17.21 -10.41 -11.14
C ARG A 329 17.64 -9.00 -11.50
N THR A 330 18.53 -8.86 -12.47
CA THR A 330 18.84 -7.54 -13.06
C THR A 330 17.60 -6.98 -13.76
N LEU A 331 17.61 -5.68 -14.00
CA LEU A 331 16.47 -4.93 -14.53
C LEU A 331 15.78 -5.65 -15.70
N ASP A 332 14.45 -5.84 -15.57
CA ASP A 332 13.58 -6.41 -16.57
C ASP A 332 12.36 -5.52 -16.81
N VAL A 333 12.59 -4.36 -17.42
CA VAL A 333 11.56 -3.42 -17.85
C VAL A 333 11.39 -3.47 -19.36
N GLY A 334 10.23 -3.02 -19.82
CA GLY A 334 9.78 -3.08 -21.21
C GLY A 334 8.54 -3.94 -21.38
N GLY A 335 7.87 -3.82 -22.48
CA GLY A 335 6.60 -4.52 -22.72
C GLY A 335 5.43 -3.87 -21.98
N ASP A 336 4.94 -4.56 -20.99
CA ASP A 336 3.85 -4.16 -20.11
C ASP A 336 4.29 -3.27 -18.93
N LYS A 337 5.61 -3.05 -18.77
CA LYS A 337 6.21 -2.30 -17.66
C LYS A 337 6.87 -1.04 -18.21
N GLU A 338 6.09 0.02 -18.32
CA GLU A 338 6.61 1.32 -18.74
C GLU A 338 7.25 2.05 -17.55
N VAL A 339 8.45 2.58 -17.81
CA VAL A 339 9.17 3.44 -16.88
C VAL A 339 9.50 4.73 -17.64
N PRO A 340 8.76 5.83 -17.39
CA PRO A 340 8.77 7.03 -18.25
C PRO A 340 10.15 7.66 -18.46
N TYR A 341 11.02 7.62 -17.46
CA TYR A 341 12.37 8.19 -17.56
C TYR A 341 13.38 7.30 -18.29
N LEU A 342 13.05 6.02 -18.55
CA LEU A 342 13.88 5.08 -19.32
C LEU A 342 13.51 5.15 -20.82
N LYS A 343 13.40 6.20 -21.45
CA LYS A 343 13.17 6.49 -22.90
C LYS A 343 13.19 5.24 -23.81
N MET A 344 12.37 4.26 -23.48
CA MET A 344 12.20 3.04 -24.30
C MET A 344 11.20 3.33 -25.41
N GLY A 345 11.57 3.06 -26.66
CA GLY A 345 10.67 3.27 -27.80
C GLY A 345 9.50 2.29 -27.80
N SER A 346 8.39 2.66 -28.43
CA SER A 346 7.26 1.75 -28.63
C SER A 346 7.61 0.67 -29.68
N GLU A 347 7.33 -0.58 -29.39
CA GLU A 347 7.57 -1.73 -30.24
C GLU A 347 6.29 -2.52 -30.50
N GLN A 348 6.20 -3.21 -31.65
CA GLN A 348 5.03 -4.04 -31.99
C GLN A 348 4.95 -5.33 -31.16
N ASN A 349 6.10 -5.89 -30.76
CA ASN A 349 6.20 -7.08 -29.93
C ASN A 349 7.13 -6.85 -28.73
N PRO A 350 6.73 -6.01 -27.78
CA PRO A 350 7.61 -5.54 -26.71
C PRO A 350 8.08 -6.64 -25.76
N PHE A 351 7.32 -7.74 -25.61
CA PHE A 351 7.73 -8.87 -24.78
C PHE A 351 8.98 -9.60 -25.28
N LEU A 352 9.20 -9.63 -26.60
CA LEU A 352 10.36 -10.24 -27.24
C LEU A 352 11.37 -9.21 -27.76
N GLY A 353 11.11 -7.94 -27.52
CA GLY A 353 11.83 -6.80 -28.06
C GLY A 353 13.00 -6.31 -27.22
N TRP A 354 13.15 -4.98 -27.20
CA TRP A 354 14.23 -4.25 -26.57
C TRP A 354 13.99 -4.08 -25.07
N ARG A 355 14.36 -5.09 -24.29
CA ARG A 355 14.15 -5.13 -22.85
C ARG A 355 15.24 -5.95 -22.15
N ALA A 356 15.23 -5.93 -20.83
CA ALA A 356 16.05 -6.78 -19.96
C ALA A 356 17.56 -6.70 -20.30
N ILE A 357 18.24 -7.82 -20.48
CA ILE A 357 19.69 -7.85 -20.76
C ILE A 357 20.06 -7.06 -22.01
N ARG A 358 19.20 -7.01 -23.03
CA ARG A 358 19.45 -6.26 -24.28
C ARG A 358 19.53 -4.78 -24.00
N TYR A 359 18.55 -4.25 -23.26
CA TYR A 359 18.53 -2.87 -22.82
C TYR A 359 19.71 -2.56 -21.89
N CYS A 360 19.96 -3.40 -20.89
CA CYS A 360 21.05 -3.23 -19.95
C CYS A 360 22.44 -3.17 -20.61
N LEU A 361 22.70 -4.00 -21.63
CA LEU A 361 23.97 -3.98 -22.36
C LEU A 361 24.13 -2.75 -23.27
N SER A 362 23.04 -2.14 -23.72
CA SER A 362 23.04 -0.87 -24.45
C SER A 362 23.25 0.32 -23.50
N GLU A 363 22.52 0.34 -22.39
CA GLU A 363 22.57 1.40 -21.38
C GLU A 363 23.55 1.04 -20.26
N GLN A 364 24.85 0.91 -20.61
CA GLN A 364 25.88 0.39 -19.70
C GLN A 364 26.06 1.22 -18.43
N SER A 365 25.79 2.52 -18.45
CA SER A 365 25.88 3.38 -17.26
C SER A 365 24.86 2.95 -16.18
N LEU A 366 23.60 2.74 -16.59
CA LEU A 366 22.53 2.22 -15.76
C LEU A 366 22.90 0.83 -15.23
N PHE A 367 23.32 -0.06 -16.13
CA PHE A 367 23.63 -1.44 -15.79
C PHE A 367 24.81 -1.54 -14.81
N LYS A 368 25.89 -0.76 -15.01
CA LYS A 368 27.02 -0.68 -14.10
C LYS A 368 26.60 -0.19 -12.69
N THR A 369 25.70 0.78 -12.59
CA THR A 369 25.16 1.23 -11.30
C THR A 369 24.48 0.06 -10.56
N GLN A 370 23.64 -0.70 -11.23
CA GLN A 370 22.99 -1.88 -10.64
C GLN A 370 24.02 -2.97 -10.27
N LEU A 371 24.97 -3.26 -11.16
CA LEU A 371 25.99 -4.27 -10.92
C LEU A 371 26.89 -3.92 -9.73
N ARG A 372 27.29 -2.64 -9.55
CA ARG A 372 28.07 -2.19 -8.39
C ARG A 372 27.28 -2.36 -7.11
N ALA A 373 26.00 -1.94 -7.09
CA ALA A 373 25.12 -2.14 -5.93
C ALA A 373 25.00 -3.64 -5.55
N LEU A 374 24.83 -4.52 -6.55
CA LEU A 374 24.76 -5.96 -6.34
C LEU A 374 26.09 -6.55 -5.81
N LEU A 375 27.23 -6.13 -6.36
CA LEU A 375 28.55 -6.56 -5.91
C LEU A 375 28.84 -6.10 -4.47
N ARG A 376 28.52 -4.85 -4.15
CA ARG A 376 28.68 -4.28 -2.79
C ARG A 376 27.80 -5.03 -1.79
N ALA A 377 26.53 -5.27 -2.11
CA ALA A 377 25.62 -6.05 -1.27
C ALA A 377 26.13 -7.50 -1.09
N GLY A 378 26.52 -8.15 -2.17
CA GLY A 378 27.05 -9.53 -2.14
C GLY A 378 28.37 -9.67 -1.38
N ALA A 379 29.19 -8.63 -1.32
CA ALA A 379 30.42 -8.63 -0.51
C ALA A 379 30.13 -8.63 1.00
N GLN A 380 29.00 -8.04 1.43
CA GLN A 380 28.59 -7.98 2.83
C GLN A 380 28.10 -9.33 3.36
N GLU A 381 27.17 -9.97 2.64
CA GLU A 381 26.40 -11.12 3.17
C GLU A 381 26.72 -12.46 2.47
N ARG A 382 27.34 -12.43 1.30
CA ARG A 382 27.80 -13.60 0.50
C ARG A 382 26.74 -14.63 0.11
N ASN A 383 25.47 -14.30 0.19
CA ASN A 383 24.33 -15.17 -0.16
C ASN A 383 23.59 -14.71 -1.43
N ILE A 384 24.05 -13.65 -2.10
CA ILE A 384 23.45 -13.09 -3.29
C ILE A 384 23.94 -13.82 -4.54
N LYS A 385 22.99 -14.17 -5.43
CA LYS A 385 23.23 -14.59 -6.80
C LYS A 385 22.56 -13.63 -7.76
N ILE A 386 23.23 -13.35 -8.87
CA ILE A 386 22.71 -12.43 -9.90
C ILE A 386 22.07 -13.27 -11.02
N MET A 387 20.80 -12.99 -11.34
CA MET A 387 20.11 -13.59 -12.46
C MET A 387 20.01 -12.59 -13.60
N LEU A 388 20.38 -13.00 -14.80
CA LEU A 388 20.27 -12.21 -16.01
C LEU A 388 19.01 -12.65 -16.77
N PRO A 389 18.00 -11.79 -16.95
CA PRO A 389 16.77 -12.14 -17.67
C PRO A 389 16.98 -12.10 -19.18
N LEU A 390 16.22 -12.93 -19.90
CA LEU A 390 16.11 -12.96 -21.37
C LEU A 390 17.45 -13.16 -22.12
N VAL A 391 18.38 -13.90 -21.55
CA VAL A 391 19.62 -14.27 -22.23
C VAL A 391 19.31 -15.17 -23.42
N THR A 392 19.78 -14.80 -24.61
CA THR A 392 19.60 -15.54 -25.86
C THR A 392 20.90 -16.08 -26.45
N GLY A 393 22.05 -15.52 -26.04
CA GLY A 393 23.34 -15.92 -26.58
C GLY A 393 24.48 -15.82 -25.55
N VAL A 394 25.54 -16.58 -25.79
CA VAL A 394 26.75 -16.58 -24.92
C VAL A 394 27.45 -15.23 -24.89
N GLN A 395 27.29 -14.43 -25.94
CA GLN A 395 27.91 -13.12 -26.06
C GLN A 395 27.39 -12.16 -24.99
N GLU A 396 26.10 -12.23 -24.65
CA GLU A 396 25.46 -11.41 -23.61
C GLU A 396 26.04 -11.73 -22.23
N ILE A 397 26.27 -13.00 -21.95
CA ILE A 397 26.92 -13.46 -20.70
C ILE A 397 28.36 -12.97 -20.64
N ARG A 398 29.12 -13.06 -21.74
CA ARG A 398 30.52 -12.59 -21.82
C ARG A 398 30.59 -11.07 -21.60
N ALA A 399 29.72 -10.32 -22.28
CA ALA A 399 29.66 -8.88 -22.14
C ALA A 399 29.32 -8.46 -20.69
N THR A 400 28.31 -9.10 -20.09
CA THR A 400 27.95 -8.85 -18.68
C THR A 400 29.11 -9.18 -17.73
N ARG A 401 29.81 -10.27 -17.98
CA ARG A 401 30.96 -10.66 -17.16
C ARG A 401 32.10 -9.64 -17.27
N SER A 402 32.36 -9.10 -18.46
CA SER A 402 33.33 -8.02 -18.65
C SER A 402 32.94 -6.77 -17.83
N LEU A 403 31.66 -6.36 -17.90
CA LEU A 403 31.17 -5.23 -17.10
C LEU A 403 31.25 -5.48 -15.60
N LEU A 404 30.99 -6.71 -15.15
CA LEU A 404 31.18 -7.08 -13.74
C LEU A 404 32.62 -6.94 -13.27
N GLU A 405 33.59 -7.38 -14.09
CA GLU A 405 35.02 -7.21 -13.76
C GLU A 405 35.43 -5.74 -13.73
N GLU A 406 34.92 -4.91 -14.65
CA GLU A 406 35.13 -3.45 -14.60
C GLU A 406 34.52 -2.81 -13.36
N CYS A 407 33.37 -3.29 -12.87
CA CYS A 407 32.72 -2.78 -11.66
C CYS A 407 33.40 -3.19 -10.34
N LYS A 408 34.31 -4.16 -10.38
CA LYS A 408 35.11 -4.59 -9.22
C LYS A 408 36.34 -3.71 -8.96
N GLN A 409 36.76 -2.94 -9.97
CA GLN A 409 37.88 -2.00 -9.89
C GLN A 409 37.47 -0.67 -9.29
#